data_4935c562dd1b51367ac47142f6c1934d
#
_entry.id   4935c562dd1b51367ac47142f6c1934d
#
_cell.length_a   1.000
_cell.length_b   1.000
_cell.length_c   1.000
_cell.angle_alpha   90.00
_cell.angle_beta   90.00
_cell.angle_gamma   90.00
#
_symmetry.space_group_name_H-M   'P 1'
#
loop_
_entity.id
_entity.type
_entity.pdbx_description
1 polymer ?
#
loop_
_entity_poly.entity_id
_entity_poly.type
_entity_poly.pdbx_seq_one_letter_code
_entity_poly.pdbx_strand_id
1 'polypeptide(L)'
;KAVRFRRRLSGRETIDYFHHPLPFSRPEDREPAKRVQSLRGFLWQNGLYATDRLVTAIPCRDLFVRTLSFPFKDAEKLSQVVPFEVENLVPMPVDELAIGSVVLPPGLTSEGISRITKGSDVLVTAAPRDKVAEHLRFLAQADIEPAAINVDAMALYSVTQFLQQEGARVPHDLAIIDVGASKTTLCLVHEGRPVVLRTILWGGNHLT
;
A
#
# COMPACT_ATOMS: atom_id res chain seq x y z
N LYS A 1 0.93 13.04 -6.83
CA LYS A 1 2.28 12.93 -6.27
C LYS A 1 3.00 11.74 -6.89
N ALA A 2 4.28 11.87 -7.23
CA ALA A 2 5.13 10.79 -7.65
C ALA A 2 6.53 10.94 -7.05
N VAL A 3 7.22 9.83 -6.92
CA VAL A 3 8.63 9.79 -6.51
C VAL A 3 9.35 8.94 -7.54
N ARG A 4 10.46 9.44 -8.09
CA ARG A 4 11.29 8.71 -9.04
C ARG A 4 12.62 8.36 -8.39
N PHE A 5 12.95 7.06 -8.42
CA PHE A 5 14.24 6.54 -7.98
C PHE A 5 15.11 6.26 -9.21
N ARG A 6 16.34 6.75 -9.18
CA ARG A 6 17.35 6.41 -10.21
C ARG A 6 18.54 5.75 -9.54
N ARG A 7 18.82 4.53 -9.93
CA ARG A 7 20.04 3.83 -9.50
C ARG A 7 21.20 4.21 -10.41
N ARG A 8 22.27 4.76 -9.86
CA ARG A 8 23.52 5.02 -10.58
C ARG A 8 24.44 3.80 -10.49
N LEU A 9 25.33 3.67 -11.47
CA LEU A 9 26.37 2.63 -11.47
C LEU A 9 27.26 2.68 -10.22
N SER A 10 27.38 3.85 -9.58
CA SER A 10 28.09 4.07 -8.31
C SER A 10 27.34 3.56 -7.06
N GLY A 11 26.15 2.96 -7.23
CA GLY A 11 25.29 2.51 -6.12
C GLY A 11 24.51 3.61 -5.41
N ARG A 12 24.72 4.89 -5.75
CA ARG A 12 23.94 6.01 -5.21
C ARG A 12 22.59 6.10 -5.93
N GLU A 13 21.52 6.18 -5.15
CA GLU A 13 20.19 6.47 -5.65
C GLU A 13 19.94 7.98 -5.67
N THR A 14 19.30 8.45 -6.74
CA THR A 14 18.79 9.82 -6.80
C THR A 14 17.29 9.76 -6.67
N ILE A 15 16.70 10.66 -5.85
CA ILE A 15 15.27 10.73 -5.64
C ILE A 15 14.79 12.06 -6.18
N ASP A 16 13.83 12.01 -7.08
CA ASP A 16 13.07 13.17 -7.52
C ASP A 16 11.65 13.08 -6.96
N TYR A 17 11.17 14.13 -6.33
CA TYR A 17 9.80 14.23 -5.83
C TYR A 17 8.98 15.17 -6.70
N PHE A 18 7.81 14.73 -7.13
CA PHE A 18 6.88 15.48 -7.94
C PHE A 18 5.53 15.63 -7.24
N HIS A 19 5.03 16.85 -7.19
CA HIS A 19 3.71 17.16 -6.64
C HIS A 19 2.92 18.01 -7.62
N HIS A 20 1.69 17.59 -7.90
CA HIS A 20 0.75 18.35 -8.69
C HIS A 20 -0.56 18.46 -7.88
N PRO A 21 -0.95 19.68 -7.47
CA PRO A 21 -2.26 19.86 -6.86
C PRO A 21 -3.34 19.58 -7.90
N LEU A 22 -4.27 18.72 -7.58
CA LEU A 22 -5.42 18.47 -8.44
C LEU A 22 -6.38 19.66 -8.31
N PRO A 23 -6.81 20.28 -9.42
CA PRO A 23 -7.70 21.44 -9.41
C PRO A 23 -9.16 21.08 -9.10
N PHE A 24 -9.39 19.95 -8.43
CA PHE A 24 -10.72 19.38 -8.18
C PHE A 24 -11.28 19.88 -6.84
N SER A 25 -11.59 21.17 -6.80
CA SER A 25 -12.21 21.78 -5.62
C SER A 25 -13.67 21.35 -5.42
N ARG A 26 -14.35 20.88 -6.48
CA ARG A 26 -15.75 20.55 -6.47
C ARG A 26 -16.00 19.08 -6.89
N PRO A 27 -17.08 18.44 -6.42
CA PRO A 27 -17.42 17.07 -6.83
C PRO A 27 -17.52 16.89 -8.35
N GLU A 28 -18.09 17.86 -9.05
CA GLU A 28 -18.25 17.87 -10.51
C GLU A 28 -16.91 17.91 -11.29
N ASP A 29 -15.83 18.39 -10.65
CA ASP A 29 -14.50 18.39 -11.26
C ASP A 29 -13.81 17.02 -11.19
N ARG A 30 -14.42 16.05 -10.49
CA ARG A 30 -13.88 14.69 -10.31
C ARG A 30 -14.22 13.75 -11.48
N GLU A 31 -14.65 14.27 -12.60
CA GLU A 31 -14.92 13.49 -13.82
C GLU A 31 -13.71 12.61 -14.19
N PRO A 32 -13.91 11.31 -14.48
CA PRO A 32 -12.81 10.39 -14.79
C PRO A 32 -11.91 10.92 -15.93
N ALA A 33 -12.50 11.49 -16.99
CA ALA A 33 -11.75 12.04 -18.12
C ALA A 33 -10.80 13.17 -17.71
N LYS A 34 -11.26 14.11 -16.86
CA LYS A 34 -10.42 15.20 -16.35
C LYS A 34 -9.27 14.68 -15.49
N ARG A 35 -9.53 13.65 -14.68
CA ARG A 35 -8.49 13.01 -13.86
C ARG A 35 -7.43 12.34 -14.71
N VAL A 36 -7.83 11.62 -15.77
CA VAL A 36 -6.91 10.99 -16.74
C VAL A 36 -6.06 12.06 -17.43
N GLN A 37 -6.68 13.13 -17.93
CA GLN A 37 -5.97 14.23 -18.58
C GLN A 37 -4.97 14.90 -17.64
N SER A 38 -5.37 15.14 -16.38
CA SER A 38 -4.49 15.71 -15.36
C SER A 38 -3.30 14.79 -15.06
N LEU A 39 -3.52 13.48 -14.99
CA LEU A 39 -2.47 12.49 -14.78
C LEU A 39 -1.49 12.46 -15.97
N ARG A 40 -1.99 12.41 -17.20
CA ARG A 40 -1.16 12.50 -18.42
C ARG A 40 -0.31 13.75 -18.43
N GLY A 41 -0.92 14.92 -18.18
CA GLY A 41 -0.21 16.20 -18.11
C GLY A 41 0.89 16.20 -17.04
N PHE A 42 0.60 15.64 -15.86
CA PHE A 42 1.56 15.50 -14.78
C PHE A 42 2.77 14.64 -15.17
N LEU A 43 2.53 13.48 -15.79
CA LEU A 43 3.60 12.59 -16.25
C LEU A 43 4.47 13.26 -17.31
N TRP A 44 3.84 13.87 -18.30
CA TRP A 44 4.54 14.56 -19.38
C TRP A 44 5.41 15.70 -18.87
N GLN A 45 4.86 16.60 -18.05
CA GLN A 45 5.57 17.76 -17.51
C GLN A 45 6.79 17.38 -16.65
N ASN A 46 6.76 16.21 -16.05
CA ASN A 46 7.83 15.74 -15.15
C ASN A 46 8.76 14.70 -15.82
N GLY A 47 8.61 14.46 -17.12
CA GLY A 47 9.44 13.50 -17.83
C GLY A 47 9.34 12.07 -17.28
N LEU A 48 8.15 11.68 -16.83
CA LEU A 48 7.83 10.33 -16.36
C LEU A 48 7.20 9.58 -17.55
N TYR A 49 7.89 8.59 -18.07
CA TYR A 49 7.49 7.92 -19.30
C TYR A 49 7.01 6.49 -19.04
N ALA A 50 6.26 5.95 -20.01
CA ALA A 50 5.81 4.55 -19.96
C ALA A 50 6.96 3.52 -19.92
N THR A 51 8.18 3.93 -20.28
CA THR A 51 9.40 3.10 -20.15
C THR A 51 9.93 3.02 -18.73
N ASP A 52 9.49 3.90 -17.82
CA ASP A 52 9.84 3.81 -16.42
C ASP A 52 9.09 2.65 -15.76
N ARG A 53 9.74 1.98 -14.80
CA ARG A 53 9.07 0.96 -13.99
C ARG A 53 8.16 1.64 -12.98
N LEU A 54 6.88 1.77 -13.32
CA LEU A 54 5.89 2.43 -12.48
C LEU A 54 5.33 1.48 -11.42
N VAL A 55 5.24 1.95 -10.20
CA VAL A 55 4.54 1.29 -9.10
C VAL A 55 3.43 2.21 -8.62
N THR A 56 2.24 1.66 -8.43
CA THR A 56 1.06 2.41 -7.97
C THR A 56 0.55 1.83 -6.66
N ALA A 57 -0.43 2.49 -6.04
CA ALA A 57 -1.04 2.00 -4.82
C ALA A 57 -2.56 2.10 -4.85
N ILE A 58 -3.23 1.10 -4.28
CA ILE A 58 -4.66 1.12 -3.98
C ILE A 58 -4.84 1.62 -2.54
N PRO A 59 -5.87 2.44 -2.28
CA PRO A 59 -6.16 2.90 -0.92
C PRO A 59 -6.51 1.75 0.03
N CYS A 60 -5.90 1.73 1.20
CA CYS A 60 -6.13 0.71 2.23
C CYS A 60 -7.62 0.60 2.66
N ARG A 61 -8.41 1.68 2.49
CA ARG A 61 -9.87 1.68 2.77
C ARG A 61 -10.66 0.73 1.86
N ASP A 62 -10.13 0.44 0.66
CA ASP A 62 -10.79 -0.39 -0.35
C ASP A 62 -10.34 -1.86 -0.25
N LEU A 63 -9.67 -2.22 0.84
CA LEU A 63 -9.08 -3.53 1.09
C LEU A 63 -9.57 -4.12 2.41
N PHE A 64 -9.58 -5.44 2.46
CA PHE A 64 -9.64 -6.18 3.71
C PHE A 64 -8.23 -6.41 4.23
N VAL A 65 -7.98 -6.10 5.49
CA VAL A 65 -6.70 -6.33 6.15
C VAL A 65 -6.94 -7.19 7.37
N ARG A 66 -6.25 -8.32 7.47
CA ARG A 66 -6.38 -9.27 8.58
C ARG A 66 -5.02 -9.81 8.96
N THR A 67 -4.86 -10.15 10.23
CA THR A 67 -3.73 -10.95 10.69
C THR A 67 -4.23 -12.35 10.96
N LEU A 68 -3.53 -13.35 10.40
CA LEU A 68 -3.80 -14.76 10.56
C LEU A 68 -2.65 -15.42 11.29
N SER A 69 -2.96 -16.38 12.16
CA SER A 69 -1.96 -17.13 12.92
C SER A 69 -1.93 -18.59 12.46
N PHE A 70 -0.75 -19.09 12.15
CA PHE A 70 -0.55 -20.46 11.67
C PHE A 70 0.41 -21.23 12.60
N PRO A 71 0.21 -22.54 12.82
CA PRO A 71 1.08 -23.35 13.66
C PRO A 71 2.40 -23.76 12.98
N PHE A 72 2.71 -23.21 11.82
CA PHE A 72 3.90 -23.53 11.02
C PHE A 72 4.51 -22.25 10.42
N LYS A 73 5.77 -22.38 9.91
CA LYS A 73 6.55 -21.25 9.35
C LYS A 73 6.92 -21.44 7.88
N ASP A 74 6.50 -22.54 7.28
CA ASP A 74 6.81 -22.88 5.90
C ASP A 74 6.11 -21.89 4.93
N ALA A 75 6.90 -21.16 4.15
CA ALA A 75 6.40 -20.10 3.27
C ALA A 75 5.53 -20.65 2.12
N GLU A 76 5.86 -21.84 1.61
CA GLU A 76 5.08 -22.49 0.55
C GLU A 76 3.72 -22.95 1.08
N LYS A 77 3.69 -23.60 2.25
CA LYS A 77 2.45 -23.94 2.94
C LYS A 77 1.60 -22.70 3.25
N LEU A 78 2.22 -21.62 3.73
CA LEU A 78 1.50 -20.38 4.01
C LEU A 78 0.85 -19.82 2.75
N SER A 79 1.56 -19.80 1.62
CA SER A 79 1.00 -19.33 0.35
C SER A 79 -0.20 -20.14 -0.15
N GLN A 80 -0.23 -21.43 0.15
CA GLN A 80 -1.34 -22.33 -0.20
C GLN A 80 -2.54 -22.19 0.74
N VAL A 81 -2.31 -22.00 2.04
CA VAL A 81 -3.37 -22.02 3.06
C VAL A 81 -4.01 -20.65 3.28
N VAL A 82 -3.25 -19.55 3.16
CA VAL A 82 -3.76 -18.19 3.35
C VAL A 82 -5.04 -17.89 2.56
N PRO A 83 -5.19 -18.25 1.27
CA PRO A 83 -6.43 -17.98 0.54
C PRO A 83 -7.66 -18.64 1.16
N PHE A 84 -7.55 -19.87 1.65
CA PHE A 84 -8.66 -20.60 2.28
C PHE A 84 -9.08 -20.00 3.62
N GLU A 85 -8.13 -19.52 4.41
CA GLU A 85 -8.43 -18.83 5.67
C GLU A 85 -9.08 -17.48 5.43
N VAL A 86 -8.69 -16.77 4.38
CA VAL A 86 -9.28 -15.48 4.00
C VAL A 86 -10.75 -15.65 3.61
N GLU A 87 -11.13 -16.74 2.95
CA GLU A 87 -12.51 -17.02 2.52
C GLU A 87 -13.49 -17.00 3.70
N ASN A 88 -13.06 -17.46 4.88
CA ASN A 88 -13.88 -17.46 6.08
C ASN A 88 -13.98 -16.10 6.78
N LEU A 89 -13.15 -15.14 6.43
CA LEU A 89 -13.00 -13.86 7.14
C LEU A 89 -13.48 -12.64 6.34
N VAL A 90 -13.70 -12.84 5.04
CA VAL A 90 -14.08 -11.76 4.13
C VAL A 90 -15.44 -12.12 3.52
N PRO A 91 -16.41 -11.18 3.44
CA PRO A 91 -17.74 -11.47 2.91
C PRO A 91 -17.77 -11.51 1.36
N MET A 92 -16.75 -12.12 0.76
CA MET A 92 -16.59 -12.28 -0.69
C MET A 92 -15.89 -13.60 -1.01
N PRO A 93 -16.24 -14.25 -2.14
CA PRO A 93 -15.51 -15.42 -2.64
C PRO A 93 -14.02 -15.12 -2.88
N VAL A 94 -13.16 -16.08 -2.56
CA VAL A 94 -11.69 -15.90 -2.65
C VAL A 94 -11.21 -15.69 -4.10
N ASP A 95 -11.91 -16.25 -5.06
CA ASP A 95 -11.64 -16.07 -6.49
C ASP A 95 -11.94 -14.65 -7.00
N GLU A 96 -12.75 -13.88 -6.27
CA GLU A 96 -12.99 -12.45 -6.51
C GLU A 96 -11.95 -11.54 -5.86
N LEU A 97 -10.96 -12.10 -5.13
CA LEU A 97 -9.94 -11.37 -4.39
C LEU A 97 -8.56 -11.47 -5.04
N ALA A 98 -7.81 -10.37 -5.00
CA ALA A 98 -6.36 -10.34 -5.18
C ALA A 98 -5.73 -10.29 -3.78
N ILE A 99 -5.01 -11.34 -3.41
CA ILE A 99 -4.48 -11.52 -2.05
C ILE A 99 -2.98 -11.28 -2.04
N GLY A 100 -2.52 -10.47 -1.10
CA GLY A 100 -1.10 -10.28 -0.75
C GLY A 100 -0.88 -10.62 0.73
N SER A 101 0.30 -11.14 1.06
CA SER A 101 0.61 -11.51 2.43
C SER A 101 2.06 -11.22 2.81
N VAL A 102 2.30 -10.96 4.09
CA VAL A 102 3.64 -10.81 4.67
C VAL A 102 3.69 -11.49 6.04
N VAL A 103 4.72 -12.32 6.25
CA VAL A 103 4.96 -12.95 7.56
C VAL A 103 5.45 -11.89 8.54
N LEU A 104 4.77 -11.79 9.68
CA LEU A 104 5.11 -10.86 10.75
C LEU A 104 6.22 -11.42 11.68
N PRO A 105 6.94 -10.57 12.40
CA PRO A 105 7.85 -11.02 13.44
C PRO A 105 7.09 -11.77 14.56
N PRO A 106 7.73 -12.72 15.24
CA PRO A 106 7.11 -13.43 16.35
C PRO A 106 6.65 -12.49 17.46
N GLY A 107 5.46 -12.70 17.98
CA GLY A 107 5.00 -12.07 19.22
C GLY A 107 3.95 -10.98 19.08
N LEU A 108 3.54 -10.56 17.86
CA LEU A 108 2.48 -9.58 17.67
C LEU A 108 1.35 -10.08 16.79
N THR A 109 0.12 -9.87 17.26
CA THR A 109 -1.10 -10.03 16.49
C THR A 109 -1.91 -8.72 16.51
N SER A 110 -2.90 -8.59 15.63
CA SER A 110 -3.83 -7.44 15.64
C SER A 110 -4.68 -7.36 16.92
N GLU A 111 -4.75 -8.42 17.70
CA GLU A 111 -5.54 -8.52 18.95
C GLU A 111 -4.69 -8.28 20.20
N GLY A 112 -3.37 -8.14 20.07
CA GLY A 112 -2.45 -7.91 21.17
C GLY A 112 -1.17 -8.75 21.09
N ILE A 113 -0.44 -8.84 22.20
CA ILE A 113 0.81 -9.62 22.27
C ILE A 113 0.44 -11.11 22.38
N SER A 114 0.65 -11.86 21.31
CA SER A 114 0.57 -13.32 21.33
C SER A 114 1.96 -13.91 21.11
N ARG A 115 2.41 -14.74 22.05
CA ARG A 115 3.68 -15.48 21.90
C ARG A 115 3.41 -16.80 21.18
N ILE A 116 3.28 -16.77 19.87
CA ILE A 116 3.29 -18.01 19.09
C ILE A 116 4.74 -18.45 18.93
N THR A 117 5.22 -19.31 19.81
CA THR A 117 6.61 -19.78 19.79
C THR A 117 6.89 -20.80 18.68
N LYS A 118 5.86 -21.43 18.12
CA LYS A 118 5.98 -22.53 17.14
C LYS A 118 5.38 -22.24 15.76
N GLY A 119 4.77 -21.06 15.53
CA GLY A 119 4.04 -20.72 14.32
C GLY A 119 4.48 -19.40 13.68
N SER A 120 3.63 -18.89 12.80
CA SER A 120 3.78 -17.59 12.13
C SER A 120 2.50 -16.79 12.20
N ASP A 121 2.62 -15.48 12.45
CA ASP A 121 1.57 -14.53 12.19
C ASP A 121 1.79 -13.92 10.79
N VAL A 122 0.72 -13.81 10.02
CA VAL A 122 0.76 -13.34 8.64
C VAL A 122 -0.20 -12.17 8.50
N LEU A 123 0.30 -11.01 8.13
CA LEU A 123 -0.54 -9.89 7.72
C LEU A 123 -1.00 -10.14 6.30
N VAL A 124 -2.31 -10.24 6.10
CA VAL A 124 -2.94 -10.48 4.81
C VAL A 124 -3.71 -9.24 4.38
N THR A 125 -3.53 -8.87 3.13
CA THR A 125 -4.30 -7.84 2.45
C THR A 125 -5.08 -8.48 1.31
N ALA A 126 -6.38 -8.26 1.23
CA ALA A 126 -7.23 -8.79 0.17
C ALA A 126 -7.98 -7.63 -0.52
N ALA A 127 -7.75 -7.48 -1.81
CA ALA A 127 -8.37 -6.46 -2.65
C ALA A 127 -9.44 -7.10 -3.52
N PRO A 128 -10.70 -6.57 -3.57
CA PRO A 128 -11.66 -6.98 -4.58
C PRO A 128 -11.07 -6.80 -5.99
N ARG A 129 -11.15 -7.83 -6.84
CA ARG A 129 -10.59 -7.81 -8.19
C ARG A 129 -11.20 -6.74 -9.07
N ASP A 130 -12.48 -6.39 -8.85
CA ASP A 130 -13.15 -5.30 -9.53
C ASP A 130 -12.50 -3.94 -9.23
N LYS A 131 -12.08 -3.70 -7.97
CA LYS A 131 -11.34 -2.50 -7.56
C LYS A 131 -9.94 -2.45 -8.16
N VAL A 132 -9.25 -3.58 -8.22
CA VAL A 132 -7.97 -3.68 -8.93
C VAL A 132 -8.16 -3.39 -10.42
N ALA A 133 -9.18 -3.98 -11.05
CA ALA A 133 -9.49 -3.77 -12.46
C ALA A 133 -9.92 -2.33 -12.76
N GLU A 134 -10.68 -1.69 -11.87
CA GLU A 134 -11.03 -0.26 -11.98
C GLU A 134 -9.78 0.62 -11.97
N HIS A 135 -8.87 0.36 -11.02
CA HIS A 135 -7.59 1.06 -10.92
C HIS A 135 -6.73 0.88 -12.18
N LEU A 136 -6.60 -0.35 -12.67
CA LEU A 136 -5.85 -0.65 -13.88
C LEU A 136 -6.46 0.01 -15.12
N ARG A 137 -7.79 -0.02 -15.26
CA ARG A 137 -8.48 0.68 -16.37
C ARG A 137 -8.26 2.19 -16.33
N PHE A 138 -8.29 2.80 -15.16
CA PHE A 138 -7.97 4.22 -15.01
C PHE A 138 -6.53 4.53 -15.44
N LEU A 139 -5.56 3.71 -15.05
CA LEU A 139 -4.16 3.87 -15.44
C LEU A 139 -3.95 3.64 -16.95
N ALA A 140 -4.58 2.62 -17.51
CA ALA A 140 -4.51 2.32 -18.94
C ALA A 140 -5.03 3.49 -19.81
N GLN A 141 -6.07 4.21 -19.36
CA GLN A 141 -6.54 5.43 -20.03
C GLN A 141 -5.49 6.55 -19.99
N ALA A 142 -4.53 6.51 -19.10
CA ALA A 142 -3.41 7.44 -19.05
C ALA A 142 -2.13 6.88 -19.69
N ASP A 143 -2.23 5.78 -20.44
CA ASP A 143 -1.13 5.03 -21.07
C ASP A 143 -0.10 4.50 -20.05
N ILE A 144 -0.58 4.13 -18.86
CA ILE A 144 0.23 3.57 -17.78
C ILE A 144 -0.07 2.08 -17.62
N GLU A 145 0.98 1.26 -17.71
CA GLU A 145 0.97 -0.14 -17.30
C GLU A 145 1.86 -0.29 -16.06
N PRO A 146 1.29 -0.44 -14.85
CA PRO A 146 2.10 -0.52 -13.64
C PRO A 146 2.81 -1.87 -13.53
N ALA A 147 4.08 -1.85 -13.18
CA ALA A 147 4.86 -3.07 -12.89
C ALA A 147 4.42 -3.76 -11.59
N ALA A 148 3.81 -3.00 -10.66
CA ALA A 148 3.24 -3.52 -9.43
C ALA A 148 2.18 -2.56 -8.87
N ILE A 149 1.24 -3.12 -8.12
CA ILE A 149 0.26 -2.37 -7.33
C ILE A 149 0.52 -2.69 -5.85
N ASN A 150 0.73 -1.67 -5.06
CA ASN A 150 0.93 -1.78 -3.62
C ASN A 150 -0.30 -1.26 -2.85
N VAL A 151 -0.27 -1.32 -1.55
CA VAL A 151 -1.23 -0.68 -0.64
C VAL A 151 -0.63 0.64 -0.14
N ASP A 152 -1.43 1.71 -0.09
CA ASP A 152 -0.93 3.04 0.30
C ASP A 152 -0.25 3.05 1.68
N ALA A 153 -0.80 2.33 2.66
CA ALA A 153 -0.19 2.18 3.98
C ALA A 153 1.17 1.45 3.94
N MET A 154 1.32 0.46 3.05
CA MET A 154 2.59 -0.23 2.85
C MET A 154 3.62 0.64 2.14
N ALA A 155 3.16 1.56 1.27
CA ALA A 155 4.04 2.53 0.65
C ALA A 155 4.63 3.51 1.70
N LEU A 156 3.84 3.93 2.68
CA LEU A 156 4.34 4.73 3.82
C LEU A 156 5.39 3.98 4.64
N TYR A 157 5.14 2.70 4.92
CA TYR A 157 6.12 1.85 5.60
C TYR A 157 7.43 1.74 4.79
N SER A 158 7.36 1.62 3.48
CA SER A 158 8.54 1.54 2.61
C SER A 158 9.44 2.77 2.71
N VAL A 159 8.88 3.95 3.02
CA VAL A 159 9.67 5.16 3.27
C VAL A 159 10.58 5.00 4.49
N THR A 160 10.10 4.35 5.55
CA THR A 160 10.92 4.12 6.75
C THR A 160 12.10 3.18 6.47
N GLN A 161 11.86 2.15 5.66
CA GLN A 161 12.91 1.22 5.22
C GLN A 161 13.96 1.93 4.35
N PHE A 162 13.50 2.79 3.44
CA PHE A 162 14.38 3.60 2.62
C PHE A 162 15.25 4.54 3.48
N LEU A 163 14.65 5.24 4.44
CA LEU A 163 15.38 6.15 5.34
C LEU A 163 16.45 5.41 6.15
N GLN A 164 16.17 4.18 6.60
CA GLN A 164 17.16 3.33 7.27
C GLN A 164 18.33 2.97 6.36
N GLN A 165 18.07 2.63 5.09
CA GLN A 165 19.10 2.31 4.11
C GLN A 165 20.00 3.53 3.81
N GLU A 166 19.44 4.74 3.84
CA GLU A 166 20.17 6.00 3.71
C GLU A 166 20.89 6.42 5.00
N GLY A 167 20.89 5.56 6.03
CA GLY A 167 21.58 5.81 7.30
C GLY A 167 20.81 6.66 8.31
N ALA A 168 19.54 6.95 8.06
CA ALA A 168 18.71 7.64 9.04
C ALA A 168 18.39 6.72 10.22
N ARG A 169 18.38 7.28 11.42
CA ARG A 169 18.02 6.55 12.63
C ARG A 169 16.50 6.47 12.75
N VAL A 170 15.92 5.42 12.19
CA VAL A 170 14.48 5.14 12.29
C VAL A 170 14.24 4.15 13.42
N PRO A 171 13.33 4.43 14.38
CA PRO A 171 12.97 3.49 15.42
C PRO A 171 12.44 2.18 14.83
N HIS A 172 12.73 1.05 15.47
CA HIS A 172 12.17 -0.25 15.11
C HIS A 172 10.68 -0.35 15.45
N ASP A 173 10.25 0.38 16.47
CA ASP A 173 8.85 0.48 16.91
C ASP A 173 8.37 1.90 16.68
N LEU A 174 7.37 2.05 15.80
CA LEU A 174 6.81 3.35 15.45
C LEU A 174 5.38 3.25 14.95
N ALA A 175 4.65 4.35 15.05
CA ALA A 175 3.36 4.55 14.41
C ALA A 175 3.51 5.55 13.27
N ILE A 176 3.09 5.16 12.06
CA ILE A 176 3.03 6.04 10.90
C ILE A 176 1.57 6.44 10.73
N ILE A 177 1.30 7.74 10.77
CA ILE A 177 -0.04 8.30 10.67
C ILE A 177 -0.08 9.25 9.49
N ASP A 178 -0.87 8.92 8.47
CA ASP A 178 -1.11 9.77 7.30
C ASP A 178 -2.51 10.38 7.41
N VAL A 179 -2.58 11.66 7.76
CA VAL A 179 -3.83 12.42 7.85
C VAL A 179 -4.13 13.04 6.48
N GLY A 180 -4.95 12.35 5.70
CA GLY A 180 -5.42 12.83 4.41
C GLY A 180 -6.64 13.76 4.53
N ALA A 181 -7.19 14.19 3.39
CA ALA A 181 -8.35 15.07 3.35
C ALA A 181 -9.62 14.41 3.91
N SER A 182 -9.90 13.16 3.54
CA SER A 182 -11.14 12.44 3.90
C SER A 182 -10.93 11.19 4.74
N LYS A 183 -9.68 10.79 4.95
CA LYS A 183 -9.32 9.59 5.71
C LYS A 183 -7.97 9.77 6.39
N THR A 184 -7.77 9.02 7.46
CA THR A 184 -6.48 8.85 8.13
C THR A 184 -6.06 7.39 8.02
N THR A 185 -4.84 7.14 7.58
CA THR A 185 -4.25 5.80 7.49
C THR A 185 -3.24 5.64 8.62
N LEU A 186 -3.36 4.56 9.37
CA LEU A 186 -2.47 4.18 10.46
C LEU A 186 -1.71 2.91 10.06
N CYS A 187 -0.38 2.95 10.19
CA CYS A 187 0.49 1.79 10.12
C CYS A 187 1.30 1.70 11.41
N LEU A 188 1.13 0.62 12.16
CA LEU A 188 1.99 0.32 13.31
C LEU A 188 3.12 -0.59 12.86
N VAL A 189 4.34 -0.24 13.23
CA VAL A 189 5.55 -0.99 12.93
C VAL A 189 6.13 -1.49 14.25
N HIS A 190 6.46 -2.77 14.32
CA HIS A 190 7.15 -3.39 15.45
C HIS A 190 8.32 -4.22 14.95
N GLU A 191 9.46 -4.12 15.62
CA GLU A 191 10.71 -4.74 15.21
C GLU A 191 11.05 -4.51 13.72
N GLY A 192 10.74 -3.30 13.23
CA GLY A 192 10.98 -2.91 11.85
C GLY A 192 10.02 -3.52 10.82
N ARG A 193 8.90 -4.13 11.21
CA ARG A 193 7.89 -4.73 10.31
C ARG A 193 6.49 -4.20 10.56
N PRO A 194 5.65 -4.04 9.51
CA PRO A 194 4.28 -3.56 9.69
C PRO A 194 3.43 -4.66 10.33
N VAL A 195 2.78 -4.36 11.45
CA VAL A 195 1.96 -5.32 12.20
C VAL A 195 0.47 -4.97 12.19
N VAL A 196 0.14 -3.69 12.01
CA VAL A 196 -1.25 -3.22 11.93
C VAL A 196 -1.38 -2.20 10.83
N LEU A 197 -2.37 -2.38 9.96
CA LEU A 197 -2.83 -1.39 8.99
C LEU A 197 -4.31 -1.09 9.27
N ARG A 198 -4.66 0.20 9.42
CA ARG A 198 -6.04 0.64 9.64
C ARG A 198 -6.32 1.91 8.86
N THR A 199 -7.55 2.02 8.36
CA THR A 199 -8.07 3.26 7.80
C THR A 199 -9.22 3.74 8.66
N ILE A 200 -9.15 5.01 9.07
CA ILE A 200 -10.20 5.72 9.78
C ILE A 200 -10.82 6.70 8.79
N LEU A 201 -12.12 6.64 8.58
CA LEU A 201 -12.84 7.53 7.65
C LEU A 201 -13.05 8.92 8.25
N TRP A 202 -11.95 9.53 8.66
CA TRP A 202 -11.88 10.87 9.22
C TRP A 202 -10.58 11.52 8.75
N GLY A 203 -10.62 12.77 8.34
CA GLY A 203 -9.47 13.50 7.82
C GLY A 203 -9.70 15.01 7.87
N GLY A 204 -8.82 15.78 7.24
CA GLY A 204 -8.81 17.23 7.28
C GLY A 204 -10.15 17.91 6.96
N ASN A 205 -10.93 17.36 6.03
CA ASN A 205 -12.25 17.89 5.66
C ASN A 205 -13.30 17.80 6.80
N HIS A 206 -13.02 17.10 7.89
CA HIS A 206 -13.89 17.00 9.06
C HIS A 206 -13.49 17.99 10.16
N LEU A 207 -12.40 18.74 9.95
CA LEU A 207 -11.88 19.74 10.89
C LEU A 207 -12.30 21.18 10.54
N THR A 208 -12.91 21.38 9.37
CA THR A 208 -13.31 22.69 8.83
C THR A 208 -14.83 22.85 8.79
#